data_a09f7a1801ef8f1c5839573ce8710411
#
_entry.id   a09f7a1801ef8f1c5839573ce8710411
#
_cell.length_a   1.000
_cell.length_b   1.000
_cell.length_c   1.000
_cell.angle_alpha   90.00
_cell.angle_beta   90.00
_cell.angle_gamma   90.00
#
_symmetry.space_group_name_H-M   'P 1'
#
loop_
_entity.id
_entity.type
_entity.pdbx_description
1 polymer ?
#
loop_
_entity_poly.entity_id
_entity_poly.type
_entity_poly.pdbx_seq_one_letter_code
_entity_poly.pdbx_strand_id
1 'polypeptide(L)'
;MPDHSQFNVEHTYPGMWTITFSNPPINMFVPTTIVELGTLMADLEADPCLKVVVFQSMNPDFFIAHLDVSKAAERPEVLGLWREFVLRLSSTRVVSIAKIRGRTRGIGNEFVLACDMRFASRQTAIFGNPEIGVGAGRRRAGMAPACGRPLAGTRDRAQRRRFRC
;
A
#
# COMPACT_ATOMS: atom_id res chain seq x y z
N MET A 1 -11.70 15.84 -16.30
CA MET A 1 -11.46 14.76 -15.34
C MET A 1 -12.30 15.02 -14.10
N PRO A 2 -12.80 14.00 -13.42
CA PRO A 2 -13.44 14.21 -12.13
C PRO A 2 -12.43 14.85 -11.17
N ASP A 3 -12.92 15.79 -10.37
CA ASP A 3 -12.12 16.44 -9.33
C ASP A 3 -11.96 15.46 -8.16
N HIS A 4 -10.74 14.95 -7.97
CA HIS A 4 -10.45 14.04 -6.87
C HIS A 4 -10.08 14.83 -5.62
N SER A 5 -10.76 14.56 -4.51
CA SER A 5 -10.56 15.29 -3.26
C SER A 5 -9.39 14.75 -2.43
N GLN A 6 -8.97 13.50 -2.69
CA GLN A 6 -8.01 12.77 -1.86
C GLN A 6 -6.63 12.63 -2.50
N PHE A 7 -6.52 12.93 -3.78
CA PHE A 7 -5.26 12.89 -4.51
C PHE A 7 -5.33 13.80 -5.75
N ASN A 8 -4.16 14.20 -6.22
CA ASN A 8 -4.01 14.96 -7.46
C ASN A 8 -3.52 14.03 -8.58
N VAL A 9 -4.06 14.21 -9.79
CA VAL A 9 -3.67 13.49 -11.01
C VAL A 9 -2.92 14.45 -11.92
N GLU A 10 -1.72 14.11 -12.32
CA GLU A 10 -0.87 14.90 -13.18
C GLU A 10 -0.37 14.04 -14.36
N HIS A 11 -0.56 14.56 -15.59
CA HIS A 11 -0.02 13.96 -16.80
C HIS A 11 1.41 14.45 -16.98
N THR A 12 2.35 13.76 -16.33
CA THR A 12 3.74 14.23 -16.21
C THR A 12 4.49 14.17 -17.53
N TYR A 13 4.28 13.10 -18.30
CA TYR A 13 4.87 12.89 -19.64
C TYR A 13 3.90 12.14 -20.53
N PRO A 14 4.07 12.14 -21.87
CA PRO A 14 3.31 11.29 -22.74
C PRO A 14 3.37 9.82 -22.29
N GLY A 15 2.22 9.24 -21.99
CA GLY A 15 2.11 7.86 -21.50
C GLY A 15 2.48 7.64 -20.03
N MET A 16 2.70 8.70 -19.24
CA MET A 16 2.97 8.59 -17.81
C MET A 16 2.13 9.56 -16.98
N TRP A 17 1.39 9.04 -16.02
CA TRP A 17 0.67 9.82 -15.03
C TRP A 17 1.34 9.74 -13.66
N THR A 18 1.25 10.82 -12.89
CA THR A 18 1.65 10.87 -11.49
C THR A 18 0.43 11.14 -10.62
N ILE A 19 0.20 10.27 -9.67
CA ILE A 19 -0.88 10.35 -8.69
C ILE A 19 -0.25 10.71 -7.35
N THR A 20 -0.62 11.88 -6.81
CA THR A 20 -0.07 12.38 -5.55
C THR A 20 -1.13 12.36 -4.47
N PHE A 21 -1.03 11.44 -3.52
CA PHE A 21 -1.93 11.40 -2.35
C PHE A 21 -1.79 12.68 -1.51
N SER A 22 -2.92 13.30 -1.21
CA SER A 22 -3.01 14.55 -0.47
C SER A 22 -4.26 14.59 0.40
N ASN A 23 -4.29 13.75 1.44
CA ASN A 23 -5.34 13.74 2.45
C ASN A 23 -4.73 14.04 3.84
N PRO A 24 -4.53 15.34 4.18
CA PRO A 24 -3.93 15.72 5.44
C PRO A 24 -4.80 15.27 6.65
N PRO A 25 -4.20 15.08 7.83
CA PRO A 25 -2.78 15.32 8.14
C PRO A 25 -1.84 14.15 7.82
N ILE A 26 -2.32 12.94 7.59
CA ILE A 26 -1.49 11.73 7.54
C ILE A 26 -1.77 10.82 6.34
N ASN A 27 -2.47 11.29 5.33
CA ASN A 27 -2.89 10.47 4.18
C ASN A 27 -3.61 9.19 4.60
N MET A 28 -4.62 9.35 5.45
CA MET A 28 -5.47 8.25 5.86
C MET A 28 -6.47 7.93 4.74
N PHE A 29 -6.62 6.66 4.40
CA PHE A 29 -7.66 6.25 3.45
C PHE A 29 -9.02 6.25 4.13
N VAL A 30 -9.97 6.92 3.50
CA VAL A 30 -11.37 6.97 3.90
C VAL A 30 -12.25 6.36 2.80
N PRO A 31 -13.52 6.06 3.05
CA PRO A 31 -14.42 5.51 2.02
C PRO A 31 -14.38 6.26 0.70
N THR A 32 -14.34 7.60 0.74
CA THR A 32 -14.25 8.45 -0.46
C THR A 32 -12.98 8.17 -1.25
N THR A 33 -11.82 8.00 -0.59
CA THR A 33 -10.56 7.65 -1.26
C THR A 33 -10.69 6.37 -2.07
N ILE A 34 -11.35 5.35 -1.49
CA ILE A 34 -11.52 4.04 -2.15
C ILE A 34 -12.42 4.16 -3.39
N VAL A 35 -13.49 4.94 -3.29
CA VAL A 35 -14.39 5.20 -4.42
C VAL A 35 -13.65 5.96 -5.52
N GLU A 36 -12.92 7.01 -5.18
CA GLU A 36 -12.13 7.80 -6.13
C GLU A 36 -11.03 6.96 -6.81
N LEU A 37 -10.39 6.04 -6.09
CA LEU A 37 -9.43 5.10 -6.66
C LEU A 37 -10.09 4.15 -7.67
N GLY A 38 -11.33 3.74 -7.45
CA GLY A 38 -12.10 2.96 -8.41
C GLY A 38 -12.35 3.73 -9.73
N THR A 39 -12.67 5.02 -9.63
CA THR A 39 -12.83 5.92 -10.78
C THR A 39 -11.49 6.13 -11.50
N LEU A 40 -10.43 6.40 -10.74
CA LEU A 40 -9.07 6.53 -11.29
C LEU A 40 -8.67 5.27 -12.06
N MET A 41 -8.98 4.09 -11.53
CA MET A 41 -8.65 2.83 -12.19
C MET A 41 -9.33 2.70 -13.56
N ALA A 42 -10.58 3.13 -13.66
CA ALA A 42 -11.30 3.16 -14.95
C ALA A 42 -10.63 4.14 -15.95
N ASP A 43 -10.20 5.31 -15.48
CA ASP A 43 -9.51 6.29 -16.32
C ASP A 43 -8.14 5.76 -16.81
N LEU A 44 -7.37 5.10 -15.93
CA LEU A 44 -6.08 4.47 -16.28
C LEU A 44 -6.25 3.38 -17.36
N GLU A 45 -7.30 2.59 -17.26
CA GLU A 45 -7.58 1.50 -18.20
C GLU A 45 -8.12 2.03 -19.56
N ALA A 46 -8.83 3.16 -19.53
CA ALA A 46 -9.42 3.76 -20.72
C ALA A 46 -8.40 4.48 -21.62
N ASP A 47 -7.28 4.95 -21.06
CA ASP A 47 -6.25 5.65 -21.85
C ASP A 47 -5.33 4.66 -22.59
N PRO A 48 -5.45 4.51 -23.92
CA PRO A 48 -4.65 3.55 -24.68
C PRO A 48 -3.17 3.94 -24.78
N CYS A 49 -2.85 5.19 -24.54
CA CYS A 49 -1.48 5.71 -24.60
C CYS A 49 -0.73 5.57 -23.29
N LEU A 50 -1.45 5.41 -22.17
CA LEU A 50 -0.86 5.28 -20.84
C LEU A 50 -0.06 3.99 -20.73
N LYS A 51 1.17 4.10 -20.26
CA LYS A 51 2.12 2.98 -20.04
C LYS A 51 2.51 2.85 -18.58
N VAL A 52 2.64 3.97 -17.87
CA VAL A 52 3.15 4.01 -16.49
C VAL A 52 2.31 4.93 -15.63
N VAL A 53 2.00 4.50 -14.42
CA VAL A 53 1.45 5.33 -13.35
C VAL A 53 2.39 5.32 -12.15
N VAL A 54 2.73 6.50 -11.64
CA VAL A 54 3.55 6.67 -10.45
C VAL A 54 2.68 7.18 -9.31
N PHE A 55 2.63 6.44 -8.22
CA PHE A 55 1.95 6.83 -6.98
C PHE A 55 2.96 7.40 -5.99
N GLN A 56 2.70 8.58 -5.49
CA GLN A 56 3.52 9.25 -4.47
C GLN A 56 2.65 9.96 -3.43
N SER A 57 3.25 10.49 -2.40
CA SER A 57 2.58 11.25 -1.33
C SER A 57 3.11 12.68 -1.28
N MET A 58 2.22 13.65 -1.04
CA MET A 58 2.60 15.00 -0.68
C MET A 58 3.15 15.08 0.75
N ASN A 59 2.69 14.18 1.64
CA ASN A 59 3.14 14.13 3.03
C ASN A 59 4.50 13.44 3.13
N PRO A 60 5.53 14.07 3.72
CA PRO A 60 6.87 13.49 3.82
C PRO A 60 6.96 12.34 4.82
N ASP A 61 6.08 12.31 5.83
CA ASP A 61 6.10 11.34 6.92
C ASP A 61 5.17 10.15 6.72
N PHE A 62 4.17 10.30 5.82
CA PHE A 62 3.19 9.27 5.52
C PHE A 62 2.98 9.12 4.02
N PHE A 63 3.26 7.94 3.51
CA PHE A 63 2.79 7.56 2.17
C PHE A 63 1.28 7.30 2.22
N ILE A 64 0.86 6.32 3.03
CA ILE A 64 -0.54 6.05 3.40
C ILE A 64 -0.53 5.54 4.84
N ALA A 65 -1.17 6.27 5.76
CA ALA A 65 -1.13 5.94 7.18
C ALA A 65 -1.85 4.64 7.52
N HIS A 66 -3.11 4.55 7.19
CA HIS A 66 -3.99 3.37 7.33
C HIS A 66 -5.40 3.69 6.83
N LEU A 67 -6.32 2.71 6.92
CA LEU A 67 -7.75 2.91 6.70
C LEU A 67 -8.37 3.58 7.94
N ASP A 68 -9.27 4.54 7.73
CA ASP A 68 -10.20 4.99 8.77
C ASP A 68 -11.25 3.91 9.05
N VAL A 69 -10.95 3.08 10.03
CA VAL A 69 -11.78 1.91 10.38
C VAL A 69 -13.18 2.34 10.84
N SER A 70 -13.29 3.50 11.51
CA SER A 70 -14.58 4.01 12.00
C SER A 70 -15.50 4.35 10.84
N LYS A 71 -15.00 5.13 9.87
CA LYS A 71 -15.76 5.49 8.67
C LYS A 71 -16.01 4.30 7.75
N ALA A 72 -15.06 3.36 7.67
CA ALA A 72 -15.23 2.14 6.88
C ALA A 72 -16.31 1.22 7.47
N ALA A 73 -16.47 1.20 8.80
CA ALA A 73 -17.54 0.44 9.47
C ALA A 73 -18.95 0.97 9.14
N GLU A 74 -19.08 2.27 8.86
CA GLU A 74 -20.33 2.90 8.41
C GLU A 74 -20.68 2.56 6.95
N ARG A 75 -19.68 2.14 6.17
CA ARG A 75 -19.78 1.84 4.74
C ARG A 75 -19.10 0.52 4.39
N PRO A 76 -19.62 -0.62 4.82
CA PRO A 76 -18.96 -1.94 4.66
C PRO A 76 -18.69 -2.33 3.20
N GLU A 77 -19.45 -1.78 2.25
CA GLU A 77 -19.25 -2.01 0.82
C GLU A 77 -17.87 -1.55 0.31
N VAL A 78 -17.21 -0.61 0.98
CA VAL A 78 -15.91 -0.10 0.55
C VAL A 78 -14.81 -1.17 0.60
N LEU A 79 -14.94 -2.18 1.44
CA LEU A 79 -13.97 -3.29 1.48
C LEU A 79 -14.05 -4.15 0.21
N GLY A 80 -15.25 -4.29 -0.36
CA GLY A 80 -15.44 -4.93 -1.67
C GLY A 80 -14.81 -4.12 -2.80
N LEU A 81 -15.04 -2.80 -2.80
CA LEU A 81 -14.45 -1.88 -3.77
C LEU A 81 -12.91 -1.84 -3.66
N TRP A 82 -12.38 -1.87 -2.43
CA TRP A 82 -10.94 -1.96 -2.21
C TRP A 82 -10.34 -3.22 -2.82
N ARG A 83 -10.94 -4.37 -2.54
CA ARG A 83 -10.50 -5.64 -3.12
C ARG A 83 -10.51 -5.61 -4.65
N GLU A 84 -11.58 -5.08 -5.24
CA GLU A 84 -11.70 -4.93 -6.69
C GLU A 84 -10.57 -4.04 -7.25
N PHE A 85 -10.35 -2.87 -6.64
CA PHE A 85 -9.27 -1.96 -7.01
C PHE A 85 -7.90 -2.65 -6.99
N VAL A 86 -7.56 -3.36 -5.90
CA VAL A 86 -6.28 -4.06 -5.74
C VAL A 86 -6.08 -5.12 -6.83
N LEU A 87 -7.13 -5.89 -7.13
CA LEU A 87 -7.09 -6.90 -8.19
C LEU A 87 -6.90 -6.27 -9.58
N ARG A 88 -7.62 -5.18 -9.87
CA ARG A 88 -7.47 -4.45 -11.13
C ARG A 88 -6.08 -3.83 -11.27
N LEU A 89 -5.57 -3.19 -10.22
CA LEU A 89 -4.23 -2.60 -10.22
C LEU A 89 -3.15 -3.63 -10.50
N SER A 90 -3.26 -4.83 -9.90
CA SER A 90 -2.27 -5.90 -10.09
C SER A 90 -2.38 -6.63 -11.43
N SER A 91 -3.45 -6.42 -12.20
CA SER A 91 -3.70 -7.09 -13.48
C SER A 91 -3.78 -6.15 -14.68
N THR A 92 -3.71 -4.83 -14.44
CA THR A 92 -3.75 -3.86 -15.53
C THR A 92 -2.51 -3.93 -16.42
N ARG A 93 -2.65 -3.48 -17.68
CA ARG A 93 -1.53 -3.33 -18.62
C ARG A 93 -0.61 -2.14 -18.31
N VAL A 94 -1.05 -1.22 -17.45
CA VAL A 94 -0.31 -0.02 -17.07
C VAL A 94 0.66 -0.39 -15.94
N VAL A 95 1.95 -0.16 -16.13
CA VAL A 95 2.95 -0.43 -15.09
C VAL A 95 2.76 0.54 -13.93
N SER A 96 2.52 0.00 -12.76
CA SER A 96 2.28 0.76 -11.52
C SER A 96 3.55 0.83 -10.65
N ILE A 97 3.92 2.04 -10.26
CA ILE A 97 5.13 2.31 -9.47
C ILE A 97 4.75 3.05 -8.19
N ALA A 98 5.09 2.49 -7.04
CA ALA A 98 4.98 3.18 -5.75
C ALA A 98 6.31 3.85 -5.39
N LYS A 99 6.31 5.19 -5.29
CA LYS A 99 7.44 6.01 -4.83
C LYS A 99 7.22 6.38 -3.36
N ILE A 100 7.82 5.62 -2.47
CA ILE A 100 7.46 5.56 -1.06
C ILE A 100 8.39 6.43 -0.21
N ARG A 101 7.80 7.41 0.49
CA ARG A 101 8.40 8.15 1.59
C ARG A 101 7.51 8.01 2.81
N GLY A 102 8.12 7.99 3.99
CA GLY A 102 7.38 7.92 5.23
C GLY A 102 6.68 6.56 5.48
N ARG A 103 5.69 6.60 6.33
CA ARG A 103 5.00 5.42 6.85
C ARG A 103 3.97 4.89 5.85
N THR A 104 3.95 3.56 5.71
CA THR A 104 3.04 2.80 4.85
C THR A 104 2.48 1.65 5.68
N ARG A 105 1.21 1.73 6.09
CA ARG A 105 0.64 0.81 7.09
C ARG A 105 -0.71 0.24 6.63
N GLY A 106 -0.98 -1.02 7.03
CA GLY A 106 -2.24 -1.69 6.78
C GLY A 106 -2.63 -1.64 5.31
N ILE A 107 -3.77 -1.04 4.99
CA ILE A 107 -4.25 -0.83 3.61
C ILE A 107 -3.20 -0.16 2.70
N GLY A 108 -2.36 0.73 3.26
CA GLY A 108 -1.27 1.35 2.51
C GLY A 108 -0.19 0.34 2.12
N ASN A 109 0.09 -0.63 3.00
CA ASN A 109 1.02 -1.70 2.68
C ASN A 109 0.43 -2.68 1.65
N GLU A 110 -0.86 -2.99 1.73
CA GLU A 110 -1.58 -3.76 0.71
C GLU A 110 -1.51 -3.06 -0.66
N PHE A 111 -1.75 -1.73 -0.68
CA PHE A 111 -1.64 -0.91 -1.89
C PHE A 111 -0.27 -1.05 -2.56
N VAL A 112 0.82 -0.84 -1.82
CA VAL A 112 2.16 -0.89 -2.42
C VAL A 112 2.56 -2.31 -2.82
N LEU A 113 2.01 -3.34 -2.18
CA LEU A 113 2.21 -4.73 -2.58
C LEU A 113 1.48 -5.08 -3.87
N ALA A 114 0.38 -4.40 -4.19
CA ALA A 114 -0.36 -4.54 -5.44
C ALA A 114 0.32 -3.83 -6.63
N CYS A 115 1.21 -2.86 -6.37
CA CYS A 115 1.98 -2.21 -7.42
C CYS A 115 3.06 -3.14 -7.98
N ASP A 116 3.39 -2.98 -9.29
CA ASP A 116 4.45 -3.75 -9.96
C ASP A 116 5.82 -3.45 -9.38
N MET A 117 6.10 -2.17 -9.13
CA MET A 117 7.41 -1.71 -8.64
C MET A 117 7.28 -0.83 -7.40
N ARG A 118 8.24 -0.94 -6.49
CA ARG A 118 8.32 -0.17 -5.25
C ARG A 118 9.71 0.42 -5.08
N PHE A 119 9.77 1.75 -4.97
CA PHE A 119 11.00 2.48 -4.65
C PHE A 119 10.79 3.17 -3.31
N ALA A 120 11.57 2.79 -2.31
CA ALA A 120 11.41 3.26 -0.94
C ALA A 120 12.63 4.08 -0.48
N SER A 121 12.37 5.19 0.20
CA SER A 121 13.43 5.98 0.84
C SER A 121 14.12 5.16 1.92
N ARG A 122 15.44 5.03 1.84
CA ARG A 122 16.24 4.33 2.86
C ARG A 122 16.13 4.97 4.25
N GLN A 123 15.91 6.29 4.29
CA GLN A 123 15.93 7.07 5.51
C GLN A 123 14.56 7.13 6.20
N THR A 124 13.47 7.18 5.40
CA THR A 124 12.16 7.56 5.93
C THR A 124 11.07 6.52 5.71
N ALA A 125 11.23 5.57 4.77
CA ALA A 125 10.19 4.58 4.51
C ALA A 125 10.08 3.57 5.66
N ILE A 126 8.88 3.42 6.20
CA ILE A 126 8.55 2.47 7.28
C ILE A 126 7.31 1.70 6.89
N PHE A 127 7.43 0.39 6.79
CA PHE A 127 6.33 -0.52 6.46
C PHE A 127 5.78 -1.19 7.72
N GLY A 128 4.49 -1.47 7.74
CA GLY A 128 3.88 -2.18 8.85
C GLY A 128 2.45 -2.62 8.60
N ASN A 129 2.09 -3.73 9.22
CA ASN A 129 0.72 -4.26 9.25
C ASN A 129 0.25 -4.32 10.71
N PRO A 130 -0.28 -3.21 11.27
CA PRO A 130 -0.75 -3.14 12.64
C PRO A 130 -1.90 -4.13 12.92
N GLU A 131 -2.64 -4.53 11.89
CA GLU A 131 -3.73 -5.51 11.96
C GLU A 131 -3.29 -6.85 12.55
N ILE A 132 -2.06 -7.27 12.30
CA ILE A 132 -1.47 -8.50 12.85
C ILE A 132 -1.36 -8.40 14.37
N GLY A 133 -1.00 -7.22 14.90
CA GLY A 133 -0.93 -6.97 16.34
C GLY A 133 -2.29 -6.91 17.01
N VAL A 134 -3.28 -6.31 16.37
CA VAL A 134 -4.66 -6.19 16.89
C VAL A 134 -5.35 -7.56 16.97
N GLY A 135 -5.15 -8.41 15.97
CA GLY A 135 -5.68 -9.80 15.98
C GLY A 135 -5.06 -10.69 17.06
N ALA A 136 -3.79 -10.49 17.39
CA ALA A 136 -3.10 -11.23 18.45
C ALA A 136 -3.54 -10.82 19.86
N GLY A 137 -3.93 -9.56 20.06
CA GLY A 137 -4.36 -9.04 21.37
C GLY A 137 -5.67 -9.65 21.90
N ARG A 138 -6.54 -10.14 21.03
CA ARG A 138 -7.79 -10.81 21.42
C ARG A 138 -7.64 -12.28 21.85
N ARG A 139 -6.46 -12.89 21.63
CA ARG A 139 -6.23 -14.31 21.99
C ARG A 139 -5.34 -14.53 23.20
N ARG A 140 -4.93 -13.49 23.92
CA ARG A 140 -4.03 -13.64 25.07
C ARG A 140 -4.53 -13.01 26.36
N ALA A 141 -5.69 -13.47 26.80
CA ALA A 141 -5.95 -13.53 28.22
C ALA A 141 -5.72 -14.98 28.71
N GLY A 142 -4.56 -15.56 28.47
CA GLY A 142 -4.33 -16.91 28.98
C GLY A 142 -3.12 -17.71 28.53
N MET A 143 -2.23 -17.20 27.68
CA MET A 143 -1.00 -17.93 27.35
C MET A 143 0.22 -17.02 27.41
N ALA A 144 1.00 -17.18 28.49
CA ALA A 144 2.37 -16.69 28.53
C ALA A 144 3.18 -17.29 27.38
N PRO A 145 4.08 -16.54 26.71
CA PRO A 145 4.96 -17.12 25.74
C PRO A 145 5.89 -18.09 26.46
N ALA A 146 5.80 -19.36 26.11
CA ALA A 146 6.86 -20.29 26.40
C ALA A 146 8.10 -19.81 25.64
N CYS A 147 9.00 -19.16 26.35
CA CYS A 147 10.32 -18.80 25.85
C CYS A 147 11.04 -20.12 25.54
N GLY A 148 11.00 -20.55 24.27
CA GLY A 148 11.74 -21.69 23.81
C GLY A 148 13.22 -21.45 24.04
N ARG A 149 13.86 -22.29 24.86
CA ARG A 149 15.31 -22.33 25.01
C ARG A 149 15.96 -22.46 23.64
N PRO A 150 17.07 -21.75 23.38
CA PRO A 150 17.82 -21.96 22.14
C PRO A 150 18.34 -23.40 22.17
N LEU A 151 18.00 -24.18 21.16
CA LEU A 151 18.63 -25.47 20.93
C LEU A 151 20.09 -25.20 20.56
N ALA A 152 20.99 -25.62 21.44
CA ALA A 152 22.42 -25.65 21.17
C ALA A 152 22.70 -26.73 20.11
N GLY A 153 23.35 -26.27 19.03
CA GLY A 153 24.24 -27.11 18.24
C GLY A 153 23.64 -28.04 17.21
N THR A 154 23.58 -27.59 15.97
CA THR A 154 24.15 -28.37 14.86
C THR A 154 24.62 -27.37 13.79
N ARG A 155 25.94 -27.38 13.58
CA ARG A 155 26.58 -26.74 12.45
C ARG A 155 26.21 -27.55 11.22
N ASP A 156 25.41 -27.01 10.34
CA ASP A 156 25.37 -27.49 8.97
C ASP A 156 25.96 -26.43 8.03
N ARG A 157 27.07 -26.84 7.47
CA ARG A 157 27.85 -26.15 6.46
C ARG A 157 27.26 -26.58 5.12
N ALA A 158 26.43 -25.79 4.48
CA ALA A 158 26.39 -25.76 3.04
C ALA A 158 25.28 -24.81 2.53
N GLN A 159 25.70 -23.98 1.65
CA GLN A 159 25.04 -23.23 0.58
C GLN A 159 25.01 -21.71 0.76
N ARG A 160 26.21 -21.12 0.65
CA ARG A 160 26.35 -19.78 0.11
C ARG A 160 26.15 -19.85 -1.42
N ARG A 161 24.95 -19.69 -1.89
CA ARG A 161 24.75 -19.27 -3.28
C ARG A 161 24.75 -17.75 -3.34
N ARG A 162 25.84 -17.23 -3.89
CA ARG A 162 25.99 -15.82 -4.26
C ARG A 162 25.05 -15.56 -5.44
N PHE A 163 24.03 -14.75 -5.25
CA PHE A 163 23.43 -14.03 -6.35
C PHE A 163 24.27 -12.77 -6.58
N ARG A 164 24.99 -12.76 -7.69
CA ARG A 164 25.53 -11.54 -8.28
C ARG A 164 24.48 -11.04 -9.27
N CYS A 165 24.04 -9.77 -9.11
CA CYS A 165 23.60 -8.93 -10.23
C CYS A 165 24.81 -8.21 -10.78
#